data_969b25f4ebac5e16ecb74bc83a724f2c
#
_entry.id   969b25f4ebac5e16ecb74bc83a724f2c
#
_cell.length_a   1.000
_cell.length_b   1.000
_cell.length_c   1.000
_cell.angle_alpha   90.00
_cell.angle_beta   90.00
_cell.angle_gamma   90.00
#
_symmetry.space_group_name_H-M   'P 1'
#
loop_
_entity.id
_entity.type
_entity.pdbx_description
1 polymer ?
#
loop_
_entity_poly.entity_id
_entity_poly.type
_entity_poly.pdbx_seq_one_letter_code
_entity_poly.pdbx_strand_id
1 'polypeptide(L)'
;MSTVLDKFLRYVKIDTQSQDGATTVPSTDKQRNLASLLAQELNDMGAQDVVYDKAHCYVYATIPSNLPEGKTAPVIGFISHMDTSPAVSGENVNPRVVAYEGGDIVLNAEKNIVLTEKENPELAHFVGKHLIVTDGNTLLGADDKAGVAEIMTMAQELLSNKNLVHGKIRIGFTPDAVSYTHLTLPTTSRV
;
A
#
# COMPACT_ATOMS: atom_id res chain seq x y z
N MET A 1 -7.45 -15.85 8.64
CA MET A 1 -7.24 -14.80 7.62
C MET A 1 -6.36 -13.71 8.21
N SER A 2 -5.43 -13.18 7.43
CA SER A 2 -4.58 -12.06 7.85
C SER A 2 -5.41 -10.77 7.86
N THR A 3 -5.28 -9.95 8.92
CA THR A 3 -5.97 -8.66 9.02
C THR A 3 -5.29 -7.60 8.16
N VAL A 4 -5.93 -6.43 7.98
CA VAL A 4 -5.30 -5.28 7.31
C VAL A 4 -4.03 -4.85 8.05
N LEU A 5 -4.03 -4.89 9.37
CA LEU A 5 -2.86 -4.58 10.20
C LEU A 5 -1.71 -5.57 9.94
N ASP A 6 -1.99 -6.88 9.91
CA ASP A 6 -0.96 -7.90 9.65
C ASP A 6 -0.31 -7.71 8.27
N LYS A 7 -1.13 -7.40 7.25
CA LYS A 7 -0.66 -7.12 5.89
C LYS A 7 0.21 -5.87 5.87
N PHE A 8 -0.28 -4.77 6.45
CA PHE A 8 0.44 -3.51 6.51
C PHE A 8 1.81 -3.68 7.19
N LEU A 9 1.84 -4.26 8.40
CA LEU A 9 3.08 -4.47 9.15
C LEU A 9 4.08 -5.38 8.41
N ARG A 10 3.61 -6.26 7.54
CA ARG A 10 4.46 -7.09 6.69
C ARG A 10 4.98 -6.32 5.48
N TYR A 11 4.10 -5.56 4.79
CA TYR A 11 4.47 -4.86 3.56
C TYR A 11 5.43 -3.70 3.82
N VAL A 12 5.28 -2.96 4.93
CA VAL A 12 6.20 -1.86 5.25
C VAL A 12 7.63 -2.31 5.53
N LYS A 13 7.83 -3.57 5.91
CA LYS A 13 9.17 -4.14 6.13
C LYS A 13 9.92 -4.49 4.84
N ILE A 14 9.22 -4.51 3.71
CA ILE A 14 9.84 -4.74 2.40
C ILE A 14 10.33 -3.39 1.88
N ASP A 15 11.62 -3.25 1.68
CA ASP A 15 12.20 -2.04 1.10
C ASP A 15 11.77 -1.93 -0.37
N THR A 16 11.10 -0.83 -0.69
CA THR A 16 10.61 -0.49 -2.03
C THR A 16 10.94 0.94 -2.40
N GLN A 17 12.00 1.49 -1.78
CA GLN A 17 12.41 2.87 -2.02
C GLN A 17 12.67 3.11 -3.51
N SER A 18 12.05 4.15 -4.06
CA SER A 18 12.28 4.64 -5.41
C SER A 18 13.58 5.44 -5.51
N GLN A 19 13.96 5.83 -6.70
CA GLN A 19 15.15 6.62 -6.97
C GLN A 19 14.84 7.77 -7.93
N ASP A 20 15.11 9.00 -7.48
CA ASP A 20 14.97 10.19 -8.31
C ASP A 20 15.94 10.17 -9.50
N GLY A 21 15.46 10.67 -10.64
CA GLY A 21 16.27 10.77 -11.87
C GLY A 21 16.62 9.44 -12.52
N ALA A 22 16.04 8.33 -12.09
CA ALA A 22 16.19 7.04 -12.77
C ALA A 22 15.59 7.09 -14.19
N THR A 23 16.22 6.38 -15.11
CA THR A 23 15.74 6.24 -16.51
C THR A 23 15.04 4.91 -16.76
N THR A 24 14.96 4.07 -15.75
CA THR A 24 14.31 2.76 -15.78
C THR A 24 12.99 2.76 -15.01
N VAL A 25 12.09 1.86 -15.38
CA VAL A 25 10.85 1.57 -14.64
C VAL A 25 10.85 0.08 -14.29
N PRO A 26 10.81 -0.30 -13.02
CA PRO A 26 10.84 0.58 -11.84
C PRO A 26 12.20 1.29 -11.71
N SER A 27 12.22 2.41 -10.98
CA SER A 27 13.44 3.18 -10.69
C SER A 27 14.45 2.39 -9.83
N THR A 28 13.96 1.41 -9.07
CA THR A 28 14.79 0.47 -8.30
C THR A 28 14.22 -0.95 -8.39
N ASP A 29 15.12 -1.94 -8.44
CA ASP A 29 14.71 -3.36 -8.44
C ASP A 29 14.10 -3.82 -7.11
N LYS A 30 14.29 -3.09 -6.02
CA LYS A 30 13.70 -3.37 -4.70
C LYS A 30 12.18 -3.48 -4.74
N GLN A 31 11.53 -2.68 -5.58
CA GLN A 31 10.07 -2.66 -5.74
C GLN A 31 9.50 -3.99 -6.25
N ARG A 32 10.30 -4.75 -7.00
CA ARG A 32 9.92 -6.08 -7.52
C ARG A 32 9.65 -7.10 -6.42
N ASN A 33 10.24 -6.92 -5.24
CA ASN A 33 10.04 -7.83 -4.11
C ASN A 33 8.58 -7.77 -3.63
N LEU A 34 8.04 -6.56 -3.46
CA LEU A 34 6.64 -6.38 -3.06
C LEU A 34 5.71 -6.77 -4.22
N ALA A 35 6.00 -6.36 -5.45
CA ALA A 35 5.19 -6.71 -6.62
C ALA A 35 5.02 -8.22 -6.79
N SER A 36 6.10 -8.98 -6.66
CA SER A 36 6.07 -10.45 -6.74
C SER A 36 5.23 -11.07 -5.63
N LEU A 37 5.36 -10.57 -4.40
CA LEU A 37 4.57 -11.04 -3.26
C LEU A 37 3.08 -10.78 -3.47
N LEU A 38 2.70 -9.56 -3.90
CA LEU A 38 1.30 -9.20 -4.12
C LEU A 38 0.66 -10.03 -5.23
N ALA A 39 1.39 -10.26 -6.34
CA ALA A 39 0.90 -11.12 -7.41
C ALA A 39 0.68 -12.56 -6.93
N GLN A 40 1.59 -13.11 -6.12
CA GLN A 40 1.43 -14.42 -5.55
C GLN A 40 0.22 -14.49 -4.62
N GLU A 41 0.09 -13.55 -3.68
CA GLU A 41 -1.04 -13.51 -2.76
C GLU A 41 -2.39 -13.39 -3.45
N LEU A 42 -2.49 -12.58 -4.52
CA LEU A 42 -3.71 -12.48 -5.33
C LEU A 42 -4.06 -13.81 -6.01
N ASN A 43 -3.06 -14.53 -6.54
CA ASN A 43 -3.27 -15.88 -7.08
C ASN A 43 -3.75 -16.85 -5.99
N ASP A 44 -3.12 -16.84 -4.82
CA ASP A 44 -3.45 -17.74 -3.70
C ASP A 44 -4.86 -17.45 -3.16
N MET A 45 -5.34 -16.21 -3.23
CA MET A 45 -6.71 -15.83 -2.91
C MET A 45 -7.74 -16.25 -3.97
N GLY A 46 -7.29 -16.65 -5.17
CA GLY A 46 -8.17 -17.02 -6.29
C GLY A 46 -8.67 -15.84 -7.11
N ALA A 47 -7.96 -14.72 -7.12
CA ALA A 47 -8.22 -13.64 -8.07
C ALA A 47 -8.00 -14.10 -9.50
N GLN A 48 -8.72 -13.51 -10.46
CA GLN A 48 -8.60 -13.80 -11.88
C GLN A 48 -7.69 -12.79 -12.58
N ASP A 49 -7.20 -13.15 -13.76
CA ASP A 49 -6.36 -12.31 -14.62
C ASP A 49 -5.20 -11.66 -13.85
N VAL A 50 -4.58 -12.43 -12.95
CA VAL A 50 -3.42 -11.93 -12.20
C VAL A 50 -2.23 -11.85 -13.15
N VAL A 51 -1.74 -10.64 -13.37
CA VAL A 51 -0.59 -10.36 -14.23
C VAL A 51 0.46 -9.59 -13.43
N TYR A 52 1.66 -10.12 -13.36
CA TYR A 52 2.83 -9.38 -12.94
C TYR A 52 3.64 -8.99 -14.19
N ASP A 53 3.51 -7.72 -14.62
CA ASP A 53 4.36 -7.16 -15.67
C ASP A 53 5.78 -6.95 -15.12
N LYS A 54 6.62 -7.95 -15.37
CA LYS A 54 8.01 -7.92 -14.91
C LYS A 54 8.85 -6.84 -15.60
N ALA A 55 8.47 -6.39 -16.80
CA ALA A 55 9.22 -5.36 -17.50
C ALA A 55 9.10 -4.01 -16.77
N HIS A 56 7.88 -3.65 -16.36
CA HIS A 56 7.57 -2.34 -15.80
C HIS A 56 7.13 -2.38 -14.32
N CYS A 57 7.15 -3.57 -13.69
CA CYS A 57 6.82 -3.75 -12.26
C CYS A 57 5.37 -3.40 -11.88
N TYR A 58 4.41 -3.59 -12.78
CA TYR A 58 2.99 -3.46 -12.45
C TYR A 58 2.39 -4.80 -12.05
N VAL A 59 1.43 -4.77 -11.13
CA VAL A 59 0.61 -5.93 -10.80
C VAL A 59 -0.84 -5.61 -11.06
N TYR A 60 -1.53 -6.48 -11.80
CA TYR A 60 -2.95 -6.35 -12.11
C TYR A 60 -3.69 -7.60 -11.66
N ALA A 61 -4.95 -7.43 -11.27
CA ALA A 61 -5.85 -8.54 -10.96
C ALA A 61 -7.31 -8.16 -11.19
N THR A 62 -8.15 -9.18 -11.25
CA THR A 62 -9.61 -9.05 -11.35
C THR A 62 -10.27 -9.83 -10.21
N ILE A 63 -11.19 -9.19 -9.50
CA ILE A 63 -12.18 -9.86 -8.68
C ILE A 63 -13.44 -10.00 -9.54
N PRO A 64 -13.86 -11.22 -9.91
CA PRO A 64 -15.02 -11.41 -10.78
C PRO A 64 -16.30 -10.98 -10.07
N SER A 65 -17.26 -10.47 -10.84
CA SER A 65 -18.58 -10.17 -10.30
C SER A 65 -19.28 -11.43 -9.79
N ASN A 66 -19.98 -11.33 -8.68
CA ASN A 66 -20.89 -12.35 -8.18
C ASN A 66 -22.34 -11.87 -8.13
N LEU A 67 -22.67 -10.86 -8.93
CA LEU A 67 -24.04 -10.36 -9.05
C LEU A 67 -24.99 -11.49 -9.53
N PRO A 68 -26.25 -11.49 -9.04
CA PRO A 68 -27.27 -12.40 -9.54
C PRO A 68 -27.49 -12.22 -11.05
N GLU A 69 -27.96 -13.29 -11.70
CA GLU A 69 -28.30 -13.26 -13.11
C GLU A 69 -29.22 -12.09 -13.48
N GLY A 70 -28.92 -11.42 -14.59
CA GLY A 70 -29.66 -10.23 -15.07
C GLY A 70 -29.33 -8.93 -14.34
N LYS A 71 -28.47 -8.93 -13.32
CA LYS A 71 -27.97 -7.71 -12.66
C LYS A 71 -26.62 -7.31 -13.25
N THR A 72 -26.43 -6.00 -13.41
CA THR A 72 -25.17 -5.41 -13.87
C THR A 72 -24.75 -4.28 -12.95
N ALA A 73 -23.43 -4.04 -12.87
CA ALA A 73 -22.83 -2.90 -12.19
C ALA A 73 -21.62 -2.41 -13.00
N PRO A 74 -21.27 -1.13 -12.90
CA PRO A 74 -20.02 -0.65 -13.49
C PRO A 74 -18.83 -1.38 -12.90
N VAL A 75 -17.76 -1.49 -13.71
CA VAL A 75 -16.47 -1.99 -13.25
C VAL A 75 -15.79 -0.88 -12.45
N ILE A 76 -15.33 -1.21 -11.23
CA ILE A 76 -14.60 -0.27 -10.36
C ILE A 76 -13.13 -0.70 -10.33
N GLY A 77 -12.21 0.26 -10.42
CA GLY A 77 -10.77 0.06 -10.26
C GLY A 77 -10.25 0.62 -8.96
N PHE A 78 -9.39 -0.12 -8.27
CA PHE A 78 -8.60 0.35 -7.14
C PHE A 78 -7.12 0.28 -7.50
N ILE A 79 -6.41 1.37 -7.23
CA ILE A 79 -4.99 1.52 -7.55
C ILE A 79 -4.28 2.03 -6.32
N SER A 80 -3.08 1.49 -6.06
CA SER A 80 -2.18 1.93 -5.00
C SER A 80 -0.74 1.76 -5.49
N HIS A 81 0.17 2.63 -5.05
CA HIS A 81 1.58 2.48 -5.40
C HIS A 81 2.37 1.71 -4.36
N MET A 82 3.41 1.03 -4.81
CA MET A 82 4.23 0.15 -3.97
C MET A 82 5.48 0.83 -3.43
N ASP A 83 5.98 1.83 -4.15
CA ASP A 83 7.23 2.50 -3.81
C ASP A 83 7.08 3.44 -2.62
N THR A 84 8.23 3.74 -2.01
CA THR A 84 8.36 4.75 -0.96
C THR A 84 9.34 5.83 -1.39
N SER A 85 9.17 7.03 -0.82
CA SER A 85 10.00 8.19 -1.12
C SER A 85 11.50 7.93 -0.95
N PRO A 86 12.34 8.45 -1.85
CA PRO A 86 13.80 8.39 -1.71
C PRO A 86 14.35 9.33 -0.63
N ALA A 87 13.53 10.24 -0.09
CA ALA A 87 13.98 11.28 0.85
C ALA A 87 14.50 10.71 2.17
N VAL A 88 13.95 9.59 2.64
CA VAL A 88 14.38 8.89 3.86
C VAL A 88 14.37 7.39 3.60
N SER A 89 15.33 6.66 4.21
CA SER A 89 15.45 5.21 4.01
C SER A 89 14.17 4.45 4.35
N GLY A 90 13.78 3.52 3.48
CA GLY A 90 12.75 2.50 3.70
C GLY A 90 13.32 1.13 4.04
N GLU A 91 14.61 1.04 4.34
CA GLU A 91 15.29 -0.20 4.68
C GLU A 91 15.23 -0.49 6.18
N ASN A 92 14.98 -1.74 6.55
CA ASN A 92 14.90 -2.19 7.94
C ASN A 92 13.82 -1.47 8.77
N VAL A 93 12.68 -1.18 8.19
CA VAL A 93 11.55 -0.57 8.90
C VAL A 93 11.15 -1.44 10.09
N ASN A 94 11.12 -0.82 11.27
CA ASN A 94 10.74 -1.47 12.52
C ASN A 94 9.41 -0.90 13.07
N PRO A 95 8.27 -1.34 12.52
CA PRO A 95 6.97 -0.79 12.90
C PRO A 95 6.49 -1.36 14.22
N ARG A 96 5.81 -0.52 15.01
CA ARG A 96 5.11 -0.93 16.24
C ARG A 96 3.77 -0.26 16.37
N VAL A 97 2.85 -0.92 17.05
CA VAL A 97 1.53 -0.37 17.37
C VAL A 97 1.60 0.25 18.76
N VAL A 98 1.09 1.46 18.91
CA VAL A 98 1.05 2.23 20.17
C VAL A 98 -0.39 2.58 20.47
N ALA A 99 -0.88 2.26 21.67
CA ALA A 99 -2.11 2.84 22.20
C ALA A 99 -1.81 4.31 22.56
N TYR A 100 -2.46 5.24 21.90
CA TYR A 100 -2.15 6.65 22.05
C TYR A 100 -3.13 7.32 23.03
N GLU A 101 -2.61 7.74 24.17
CA GLU A 101 -3.38 8.39 25.24
C GLU A 101 -3.19 9.92 25.28
N GLY A 102 -2.48 10.47 24.29
CA GLY A 102 -2.12 11.91 24.21
C GLY A 102 -0.65 12.18 24.54
N GLY A 103 -0.18 13.39 24.21
CA GLY A 103 1.19 13.83 24.43
C GLY A 103 2.19 13.31 23.42
N ASP A 104 3.46 13.39 23.76
CA ASP A 104 4.56 13.02 22.86
C ASP A 104 4.77 11.50 22.78
N ILE A 105 5.16 11.01 21.60
CA ILE A 105 5.48 9.59 21.37
C ILE A 105 6.99 9.44 21.24
N VAL A 106 7.64 8.77 22.20
CA VAL A 106 9.06 8.43 22.08
C VAL A 106 9.22 7.31 21.05
N LEU A 107 9.82 7.63 19.91
CA LEU A 107 10.11 6.67 18.83
C LEU A 107 11.38 5.87 19.13
N ASN A 108 12.43 6.57 19.59
CA ASN A 108 13.71 5.97 19.94
C ASN A 108 14.33 6.71 21.15
N ALA A 109 14.36 6.05 22.29
CA ALA A 109 14.88 6.64 23.52
C ALA A 109 16.41 6.84 23.48
N GLU A 110 17.15 5.90 22.86
CA GLU A 110 18.61 5.96 22.79
C GLU A 110 19.10 7.14 21.92
N LYS A 111 18.36 7.43 20.84
CA LYS A 111 18.66 8.50 19.90
C LYS A 111 17.89 9.79 20.21
N ASN A 112 17.07 9.79 21.25
CA ASN A 112 16.20 10.90 21.64
C ASN A 112 15.30 11.37 20.46
N ILE A 113 14.76 10.40 19.68
CA ILE A 113 13.82 10.71 18.61
C ILE A 113 12.41 10.66 19.17
N VAL A 114 11.71 11.79 19.11
CA VAL A 114 10.38 11.97 19.69
C VAL A 114 9.46 12.59 18.63
N LEU A 115 8.28 12.02 18.47
CA LEU A 115 7.19 12.62 17.70
C LEU A 115 6.39 13.48 18.68
N THR A 116 6.58 14.80 18.60
CA THR A 116 5.98 15.74 19.57
C THR A 116 4.60 16.20 19.12
N GLU A 117 3.67 16.31 20.06
CA GLU A 117 2.32 16.86 19.80
C GLU A 117 2.41 18.34 19.37
N LYS A 118 3.41 19.07 19.84
CA LYS A 118 3.65 20.47 19.48
C LYS A 118 3.93 20.66 18.00
N GLU A 119 4.74 19.78 17.39
CA GLU A 119 5.10 19.81 15.97
C GLU A 119 4.06 19.09 15.10
N ASN A 120 3.25 18.22 15.71
CA ASN A 120 2.23 17.42 15.05
C ASN A 120 0.89 17.55 15.79
N PRO A 121 0.25 18.73 15.75
CA PRO A 121 -0.97 19.01 16.52
C PRO A 121 -2.16 18.13 16.13
N GLU A 122 -2.13 17.52 14.94
CA GLU A 122 -3.12 16.54 14.50
C GLU A 122 -3.16 15.28 15.38
N LEU A 123 -2.09 14.97 16.12
CA LEU A 123 -2.06 13.84 17.05
C LEU A 123 -3.21 13.91 18.07
N ALA A 124 -3.62 15.12 18.47
CA ALA A 124 -4.74 15.31 19.39
C ALA A 124 -6.06 14.66 18.92
N HIS A 125 -6.24 14.50 17.60
CA HIS A 125 -7.43 13.83 17.04
C HIS A 125 -7.40 12.29 17.17
N PHE A 126 -6.26 11.73 17.55
CA PHE A 126 -6.05 10.29 17.65
C PHE A 126 -5.99 9.76 19.08
N VAL A 127 -6.24 10.60 20.08
CA VAL A 127 -6.32 10.17 21.49
C VAL A 127 -7.35 9.05 21.65
N GLY A 128 -6.98 7.98 22.34
CA GLY A 128 -7.78 6.76 22.48
C GLY A 128 -7.74 5.82 21.27
N LYS A 129 -6.89 6.07 20.26
CA LYS A 129 -6.69 5.21 19.09
C LYS A 129 -5.36 4.47 19.18
N HIS A 130 -5.23 3.49 18.30
CA HIS A 130 -3.94 2.83 18.08
C HIS A 130 -3.25 3.45 16.87
N LEU A 131 -1.99 3.85 17.05
CA LEU A 131 -1.15 4.40 16.00
C LEU A 131 -0.07 3.39 15.63
N ILE A 132 0.30 3.36 14.35
CA ILE A 132 1.45 2.59 13.87
C ILE A 132 2.59 3.58 13.64
N VAL A 133 3.71 3.35 14.30
CA VAL A 133 4.90 4.20 14.21
C VAL A 133 6.13 3.37 13.91
N THR A 134 7.20 3.99 13.41
CA THR A 134 8.52 3.38 13.30
C THR A 134 9.36 3.69 14.55
N ASP A 135 10.62 3.25 14.54
CA ASP A 135 11.62 3.63 15.53
C ASP A 135 12.30 4.98 15.22
N GLY A 136 11.81 5.74 14.26
CA GLY A 136 12.33 7.03 13.86
C GLY A 136 13.62 7.01 13.02
N ASN A 137 14.16 5.84 12.70
CA ASN A 137 15.34 5.71 11.84
C ASN A 137 14.99 5.64 10.35
N THR A 138 13.74 5.29 10.04
CA THR A 138 13.24 5.06 8.67
C THR A 138 11.91 5.75 8.44
N LEU A 139 11.51 5.84 7.17
CA LEU A 139 10.09 6.00 6.85
C LEU A 139 9.28 4.82 7.39
N LEU A 140 8.01 5.06 7.74
CA LEU A 140 7.04 3.98 7.92
C LEU A 140 6.60 3.39 6.58
N GLY A 141 6.44 4.25 5.56
CA GLY A 141 5.97 3.86 4.23
C GLY A 141 4.46 3.63 4.19
N ALA A 142 3.69 4.35 5.04
CA ALA A 142 2.23 4.26 5.02
C ALA A 142 1.64 4.76 3.70
N ASP A 143 2.25 5.75 3.10
CA ASP A 143 1.99 6.22 1.75
C ASP A 143 2.89 5.44 0.76
N ASP A 144 2.35 4.48 -0.02
CA ASP A 144 0.93 4.10 -0.04
C ASP A 144 0.73 2.59 0.30
N LYS A 145 1.60 2.02 1.13
CA LYS A 145 1.46 0.61 1.56
C LYS A 145 0.24 0.38 2.45
N ALA A 146 -0.36 1.45 3.01
CA ALA A 146 -1.66 1.35 3.67
C ALA A 146 -2.75 1.01 2.65
N GLY A 147 -2.82 1.75 1.53
CA GLY A 147 -3.73 1.46 0.43
C GLY A 147 -3.50 0.07 -0.17
N VAL A 148 -2.24 -0.35 -0.32
CA VAL A 148 -1.92 -1.74 -0.73
C VAL A 148 -2.55 -2.75 0.23
N ALA A 149 -2.38 -2.57 1.55
CA ALA A 149 -2.91 -3.49 2.55
C ALA A 149 -4.44 -3.50 2.58
N GLU A 150 -5.07 -2.34 2.40
CA GLU A 150 -6.53 -2.20 2.33
C GLU A 150 -7.10 -2.91 1.10
N ILE A 151 -6.53 -2.68 -0.09
CA ILE A 151 -6.95 -3.33 -1.34
C ILE A 151 -6.79 -4.85 -1.24
N MET A 152 -5.67 -5.33 -0.71
CA MET A 152 -5.42 -6.76 -0.52
C MET A 152 -6.37 -7.39 0.51
N THR A 153 -6.78 -6.63 1.52
CA THR A 153 -7.77 -7.09 2.50
C THR A 153 -9.16 -7.14 1.90
N MET A 154 -9.55 -6.11 1.17
CA MET A 154 -10.80 -6.09 0.40
C MET A 154 -10.87 -7.28 -0.57
N ALA A 155 -9.80 -7.55 -1.32
CA ALA A 155 -9.74 -8.70 -2.23
C ALA A 155 -9.96 -10.02 -1.49
N GLN A 156 -9.29 -10.22 -0.35
CA GLN A 156 -9.44 -11.40 0.49
C GLN A 156 -10.89 -11.58 0.96
N GLU A 157 -11.53 -10.52 1.45
CA GLU A 157 -12.91 -10.55 1.93
C GLU A 157 -13.90 -10.89 0.81
N LEU A 158 -13.80 -10.21 -0.33
CA LEU A 158 -14.72 -10.40 -1.45
C LEU A 158 -14.57 -11.77 -2.11
N LEU A 159 -13.36 -12.31 -2.18
CA LEU A 159 -13.12 -13.63 -2.77
C LEU A 159 -13.54 -14.77 -1.82
N SER A 160 -13.40 -14.58 -0.52
CA SER A 160 -13.73 -15.61 0.49
C SER A 160 -15.19 -15.61 0.93
N ASN A 161 -15.81 -14.43 1.06
CA ASN A 161 -17.18 -14.28 1.55
C ASN A 161 -18.19 -14.11 0.42
N LYS A 162 -18.80 -15.20 -0.01
CA LYS A 162 -19.78 -15.21 -1.10
C LYS A 162 -21.08 -14.46 -0.81
N ASN A 163 -21.32 -14.08 0.45
CA ASN A 163 -22.49 -13.28 0.83
C ASN A 163 -22.31 -11.78 0.53
N LEU A 164 -21.07 -11.34 0.28
CA LEU A 164 -20.79 -9.98 -0.17
C LEU A 164 -21.01 -9.90 -1.69
N VAL A 165 -22.15 -9.35 -2.08
CA VAL A 165 -22.55 -9.20 -3.48
C VAL A 165 -21.90 -7.95 -4.07
N HIS A 166 -21.17 -8.11 -5.18
CA HIS A 166 -20.42 -7.03 -5.82
C HIS A 166 -20.31 -7.17 -7.34
N GLY A 167 -20.08 -6.05 -8.04
CA GLY A 167 -19.72 -6.02 -9.45
C GLY A 167 -18.26 -6.46 -9.68
N LYS A 168 -17.83 -6.44 -10.93
CA LYS A 168 -16.41 -6.69 -11.27
C LYS A 168 -15.53 -5.58 -10.71
N ILE A 169 -14.41 -5.97 -10.08
CA ILE A 169 -13.40 -5.06 -9.55
C ILE A 169 -12.07 -5.35 -10.24
N ARG A 170 -11.38 -4.27 -10.62
CA ARG A 170 -10.01 -4.32 -11.13
C ARG A 170 -9.07 -3.78 -10.07
N ILE A 171 -7.92 -4.42 -9.90
CA ILE A 171 -6.86 -4.01 -8.99
C ILE A 171 -5.62 -3.70 -9.81
N GLY A 172 -4.92 -2.62 -9.44
CA GLY A 172 -3.63 -2.25 -9.99
C GLY A 172 -2.67 -1.81 -8.90
N PHE A 173 -1.46 -2.39 -8.87
CA PHE A 173 -0.36 -1.88 -8.05
C PHE A 173 0.74 -1.36 -8.96
N THR A 174 1.23 -0.15 -8.66
CA THR A 174 2.13 0.59 -9.53
C THR A 174 3.47 0.86 -8.85
N PRO A 175 4.57 0.93 -9.61
CA PRO A 175 5.84 1.45 -9.11
C PRO A 175 5.90 2.97 -9.24
N ASP A 176 6.94 3.57 -8.64
CA ASP A 176 7.46 4.91 -8.91
C ASP A 176 6.48 6.07 -8.81
N ALA A 177 5.47 5.99 -7.94
CA ALA A 177 4.50 7.07 -7.80
C ALA A 177 5.11 8.35 -7.22
N VAL A 178 6.14 8.24 -6.39
CA VAL A 178 6.82 9.39 -5.74
C VAL A 178 8.04 9.91 -6.50
N SER A 179 8.39 9.32 -7.66
CA SER A 179 9.50 9.79 -8.51
C SER A 179 9.02 10.60 -9.73
N TYR A 180 7.91 11.31 -9.61
CA TYR A 180 7.22 12.03 -10.68
C TYR A 180 7.96 13.25 -11.23
N THR A 181 9.06 13.06 -11.92
CA THR A 181 9.54 14.13 -12.80
C THR A 181 9.23 13.89 -14.29
N HIS A 182 8.72 12.74 -14.71
CA HIS A 182 8.62 12.41 -16.13
C HIS A 182 7.34 11.71 -16.63
N LEU A 183 6.34 11.44 -15.80
CA LEU A 183 5.07 10.91 -16.27
C LEU A 183 3.98 12.00 -16.25
N THR A 184 3.98 12.87 -17.24
CA THR A 184 2.75 13.55 -17.62
C THR A 184 1.83 12.49 -18.22
N LEU A 185 0.82 12.07 -17.43
CA LEU A 185 -0.30 11.34 -18.02
C LEU A 185 -0.84 12.16 -19.20
N PRO A 186 -1.02 11.57 -20.38
CA PRO A 186 -1.67 12.29 -21.46
C PRO A 186 -3.08 12.64 -21.01
N THR A 187 -3.33 13.93 -20.76
CA THR A 187 -4.63 14.48 -20.38
C THR A 187 -5.60 14.54 -21.59
N THR A 188 -5.62 13.51 -22.41
CA THR A 188 -6.55 13.35 -23.51
C THR A 188 -7.26 12.02 -23.46
N SER A 189 -8.04 11.77 -22.40
CA SER A 189 -9.21 10.95 -22.55
C SER A 189 -10.34 11.86 -23.03
N ARG A 190 -10.50 11.97 -24.33
CA ARG A 190 -11.79 12.36 -24.89
C ARG A 190 -12.77 11.21 -24.64
N VAL A 191 -13.84 11.53 -23.96
CA VAL A 191 -15.07 10.74 -23.82
C VAL A 191 -15.60 10.36 -25.18
#